data_3b7a09fcd77c2a2dbf22e5937fd801bb
#
_entry.id   3b7a09fcd77c2a2dbf22e5937fd801bb
#
_cell.length_a   1.000
_cell.length_b   1.000
_cell.length_c   1.000
_cell.angle_alpha   90.00
_cell.angle_beta   90.00
_cell.angle_gamma   90.00
#
_symmetry.space_group_name_H-M   'P 1'
#
loop_
_entity.id
_entity.type
_entity.pdbx_description
1 polymer ?
#
loop_
_entity_poly.entity_id
_entity_poly.type
_entity_poly.pdbx_seq_one_letter_code
_entity_poly.pdbx_strand_id
1 'polypeptide(L)'
;SEWLKNTDNQRALPRIQWLVDSLDRLKAYAEIAKNLNKTLRINLELDVGLHRGGFANIHALKEALDLAKQYPLLKISGLMAYEAHVAKMPTLLNMQANAWQTVQQMLYQAKQLFTEMGYKPETLTINSGGSQTYTMHAQQSYANEISIGTAFVQPSDFDLPTLSQHQPASFIA
;
A
#
# COMPACT_ATOMS: atom_id res chain seq x y z
N SER A 1 7.65 19.84 8.50
CA SER A 1 8.60 20.00 7.39
C SER A 1 8.37 21.35 6.70
N GLU A 2 9.40 21.92 6.11
CA GLU A 2 9.34 23.19 5.36
C GLU A 2 8.29 23.16 4.23
N TRP A 3 8.13 22.00 3.57
CA TRP A 3 7.12 21.79 2.53
C TRP A 3 5.70 22.13 3.03
N LEU A 4 5.36 21.73 4.25
CA LEU A 4 4.03 21.93 4.83
C LEU A 4 3.79 23.39 5.30
N LYS A 5 4.84 24.21 5.39
CA LYS A 5 4.71 25.64 5.71
C LYS A 5 4.24 26.47 4.52
N ASN A 6 4.42 25.96 3.30
CA ASN A 6 3.97 26.64 2.09
C ASN A 6 2.45 26.51 1.94
N THR A 7 1.77 27.65 1.75
CA THR A 7 0.30 27.74 1.65
C THR A 7 -0.26 26.94 0.46
N ASP A 8 0.46 26.92 -0.67
CA ASP A 8 0.00 26.18 -1.86
C ASP A 8 0.10 24.67 -1.61
N ASN A 9 1.13 24.21 -0.92
CA ASN A 9 1.24 22.82 -0.52
C ASN A 9 0.12 22.40 0.45
N GLN A 10 -0.30 23.29 1.35
CA GLN A 10 -1.43 23.04 2.26
C GLN A 10 -2.76 22.80 1.51
N ARG A 11 -2.94 23.42 0.34
CA ARG A 11 -4.13 23.16 -0.51
C ARG A 11 -4.15 21.74 -1.07
N ALA A 12 -3.00 21.10 -1.21
CA ALA A 12 -2.87 19.72 -1.70
C ALA A 12 -3.15 18.67 -0.60
N LEU A 13 -3.03 19.03 0.69
CA LEU A 13 -3.17 18.09 1.81
C LEU A 13 -4.42 17.19 1.75
N PRO A 14 -5.62 17.67 1.38
CA PRO A 14 -6.80 16.82 1.30
C PRO A 14 -6.71 15.70 0.24
N ARG A 15 -5.80 15.84 -0.71
CA ARG A 15 -5.59 14.90 -1.83
C ARG A 15 -4.44 13.94 -1.59
N ILE A 16 -3.57 14.22 -0.61
CA ILE A 16 -2.40 13.40 -0.30
C ILE A 16 -2.80 12.34 0.72
N GLN A 17 -2.35 11.12 0.51
CA GLN A 17 -2.40 10.02 1.47
C GLN A 17 -0.96 9.74 1.92
N TRP A 18 -0.72 9.84 3.22
CA TRP A 18 0.61 9.67 3.80
C TRP A 18 0.79 8.22 4.23
N LEU A 19 1.81 7.57 3.69
CA LEU A 19 2.12 6.19 4.04
C LEU A 19 2.75 6.12 5.44
N VAL A 20 2.25 5.20 6.25
CA VAL A 20 2.68 4.95 7.62
C VAL A 20 2.94 3.46 7.81
N ASP A 21 4.17 3.13 8.16
CA ASP A 21 4.71 1.78 8.27
C ASP A 21 4.99 1.34 9.72
N SER A 22 4.81 2.24 10.69
CA SER A 22 5.14 1.99 12.10
C SER A 22 4.33 2.87 13.05
N LEU A 23 4.20 2.43 14.31
CA LEU A 23 3.51 3.22 15.36
C LEU A 23 4.23 4.55 15.64
N ASP A 24 5.55 4.58 15.57
CA ASP A 24 6.31 5.80 15.81
C ASP A 24 6.09 6.82 14.70
N ARG A 25 6.02 6.37 13.45
CA ARG A 25 5.66 7.24 12.32
C ARG A 25 4.23 7.74 12.44
N LEU A 26 3.29 6.89 12.91
CA LEU A 26 1.92 7.32 13.16
C LEU A 26 1.85 8.46 14.19
N LYS A 27 2.57 8.33 15.32
CA LYS A 27 2.69 9.38 16.34
C LYS A 27 3.31 10.66 15.78
N ALA A 28 4.37 10.53 14.98
CA ALA A 28 5.02 11.68 14.36
C ALA A 28 4.06 12.45 13.43
N TYR A 29 3.25 11.74 12.63
CA TYR A 29 2.24 12.38 11.79
C TYR A 29 1.10 13.00 12.63
N ALA A 30 0.74 12.42 13.76
CA ALA A 30 -0.24 12.99 14.67
C ALA A 30 0.24 14.35 15.23
N GLU A 31 1.51 14.45 15.63
CA GLU A 31 2.11 15.72 16.08
C GLU A 31 2.18 16.75 14.93
N ILE A 32 2.50 16.33 13.72
CA ILE A 32 2.49 17.22 12.55
C ILE A 32 1.06 17.74 12.30
N ALA A 33 0.06 16.86 12.31
CA ALA A 33 -1.34 17.22 12.12
C ALA A 33 -1.82 18.23 13.16
N LYS A 34 -1.45 18.01 14.42
CA LYS A 34 -1.74 18.90 15.56
C LYS A 34 -1.09 20.27 15.38
N ASN A 35 0.21 20.31 15.07
CA ASN A 35 0.95 21.56 14.90
C ASN A 35 0.46 22.41 13.73
N LEU A 36 -0.05 21.76 12.68
CA LEU A 36 -0.64 22.43 11.53
C LEU A 36 -2.12 22.77 11.72
N ASN A 37 -2.76 22.19 12.73
CA ASN A 37 -4.22 22.16 12.89
C ASN A 37 -4.94 21.73 11.60
N LYS A 38 -4.43 20.65 10.96
CA LYS A 38 -4.93 20.12 9.69
C LYS A 38 -5.11 18.62 9.79
N THR A 39 -6.17 18.13 9.15
CA THR A 39 -6.37 16.69 8.99
C THR A 39 -5.38 16.12 7.98
N LEU A 40 -4.69 15.04 8.36
CA LEU A 40 -3.85 14.24 7.46
C LEU A 40 -4.54 12.91 7.14
N ARG A 41 -4.57 12.56 5.87
CA ARG A 41 -5.06 11.27 5.41
C ARG A 41 -3.92 10.26 5.47
N ILE A 42 -4.15 9.14 6.17
CA ILE A 42 -3.13 8.14 6.44
C ILE A 42 -3.47 6.83 5.71
N ASN A 43 -2.49 6.30 5.01
CA ASN A 43 -2.49 4.95 4.46
C ASN A 43 -1.54 4.08 5.28
N LEU A 44 -2.01 2.96 5.82
CA LEU A 44 -1.17 2.06 6.60
C LEU A 44 -0.50 1.04 5.67
N GLU A 45 0.80 0.80 5.84
CA GLU A 45 1.51 -0.22 5.08
C GLU A 45 1.44 -1.56 5.81
N LEU A 46 0.98 -2.61 5.12
CA LEU A 46 0.99 -3.98 5.61
C LEU A 46 2.14 -4.74 4.95
N ASP A 47 3.01 -5.35 5.74
CA ASP A 47 4.01 -6.28 5.21
C ASP A 47 3.33 -7.60 4.82
N VAL A 48 3.34 -7.88 3.53
CA VAL A 48 2.73 -9.08 2.95
C VAL A 48 3.78 -10.13 2.53
N GLY A 49 5.00 -10.03 3.09
CA GLY A 49 6.08 -10.98 2.88
C GLY A 49 7.30 -10.44 2.13
N LEU A 50 7.29 -9.19 1.69
CA LEU A 50 8.48 -8.54 1.12
C LEU A 50 9.50 -8.12 2.20
N HIS A 51 9.04 -7.89 3.43
CA HIS A 51 9.85 -7.47 4.58
C HIS A 51 10.64 -6.17 4.34
N ARG A 52 10.09 -5.28 3.53
CA ARG A 52 10.67 -3.96 3.27
C ARG A 52 10.29 -2.94 4.34
N GLY A 53 9.06 -3.04 4.85
CA GLY A 53 8.45 -2.15 5.83
C GLY A 53 6.98 -2.52 6.02
N GLY A 54 6.30 -1.79 6.90
CA GLY A 54 4.89 -2.01 7.19
C GLY A 54 4.64 -2.78 8.48
N PHE A 55 3.38 -2.84 8.85
CA PHE A 55 2.91 -3.62 10.00
C PHE A 55 3.01 -5.11 9.66
N ALA A 56 3.71 -5.87 10.51
CA ALA A 56 4.15 -7.23 10.22
C ALA A 56 3.00 -8.24 10.05
N ASN A 57 1.81 -7.94 10.58
CA ASN A 57 0.65 -8.83 10.53
C ASN A 57 -0.64 -8.06 10.88
N ILE A 58 -1.78 -8.75 10.81
CA ILE A 58 -3.11 -8.18 11.10
C ILE A 58 -3.24 -7.68 12.53
N HIS A 59 -2.57 -8.30 13.51
CA HIS A 59 -2.58 -7.83 14.90
C HIS A 59 -1.88 -6.48 15.03
N ALA A 60 -0.69 -6.33 14.47
CA ALA A 60 0.05 -5.06 14.46
C ALA A 60 -0.72 -3.96 13.69
N LEU A 61 -1.39 -4.32 12.59
CA LEU A 61 -2.27 -3.40 11.87
C LEU A 61 -3.44 -2.94 12.74
N LYS A 62 -4.04 -3.85 13.54
CA LYS A 62 -5.10 -3.52 14.48
C LYS A 62 -4.61 -2.54 15.55
N GLU A 63 -3.43 -2.77 16.13
CA GLU A 63 -2.83 -1.85 17.10
C GLU A 63 -2.65 -0.44 16.51
N ALA A 64 -2.21 -0.34 15.24
CA ALA A 64 -2.07 0.93 14.54
C ALA A 64 -3.43 1.63 14.36
N LEU A 65 -4.48 0.90 14.01
CA LEU A 65 -5.83 1.43 13.85
C LEU A 65 -6.40 1.90 15.20
N ASP A 66 -6.19 1.14 16.28
CA ASP A 66 -6.63 1.52 17.63
C ASP A 66 -5.87 2.77 18.13
N LEU A 67 -4.58 2.87 17.83
CA LEU A 67 -3.80 4.06 18.14
C LEU A 67 -4.27 5.27 17.33
N ALA A 68 -4.55 5.09 16.02
CA ALA A 68 -5.01 6.17 15.15
C ALA A 68 -6.31 6.81 15.62
N LYS A 69 -7.23 6.03 16.23
CA LYS A 69 -8.49 6.54 16.81
C LYS A 69 -8.28 7.57 17.93
N GLN A 70 -7.12 7.55 18.57
CA GLN A 70 -6.78 8.52 19.62
C GLN A 70 -6.39 9.89 19.06
N TYR A 71 -6.16 9.99 17.74
CA TYR A 71 -5.70 11.20 17.07
C TYR A 71 -6.76 11.72 16.08
N PRO A 72 -7.66 12.62 16.50
CA PRO A 72 -8.81 13.06 15.68
C PRO A 72 -8.43 13.75 14.37
N LEU A 73 -7.20 14.24 14.25
CA LEU A 73 -6.68 14.85 13.03
C LEU A 73 -5.99 13.85 12.10
N LEU A 74 -5.92 12.57 12.46
CA LEU A 74 -5.52 11.51 11.54
C LEU A 74 -6.76 10.82 10.99
N LYS A 75 -6.90 10.84 9.68
CA LYS A 75 -7.99 10.13 8.98
C LYS A 75 -7.42 8.93 8.24
N ILE A 76 -7.75 7.75 8.69
CA ILE A 76 -7.42 6.54 7.93
C ILE A 76 -8.14 6.60 6.58
N SER A 77 -7.39 6.49 5.51
CA SER A 77 -7.86 6.59 4.13
C SER A 77 -7.56 5.36 3.30
N GLY A 78 -6.78 4.42 3.84
CA GLY A 78 -6.52 3.18 3.12
C GLY A 78 -5.43 2.30 3.73
N LEU A 79 -5.08 1.33 2.93
CA LEU A 79 -4.03 0.34 3.16
C LEU A 79 -3.12 0.31 1.93
N MET A 80 -1.84 0.07 2.14
CA MET A 80 -0.87 -0.21 1.07
C MET A 80 -0.16 -1.52 1.39
N ALA A 81 0.03 -2.36 0.38
CA ALA A 81 0.88 -3.54 0.43
C ALA A 81 1.74 -3.60 -0.83
N TYR A 82 2.89 -4.27 -0.76
CA TYR A 82 3.75 -4.47 -1.92
C TYR A 82 4.37 -5.86 -1.90
N GLU A 83 4.10 -6.63 -2.95
CA GLU A 83 4.39 -8.06 -3.02
C GLU A 83 5.40 -8.42 -4.13
N ALA A 84 6.38 -7.55 -4.40
CA ALA A 84 7.38 -7.78 -5.46
C ALA A 84 8.14 -9.12 -5.32
N HIS A 85 8.26 -9.67 -4.12
CA HIS A 85 8.89 -10.97 -3.87
C HIS A 85 8.17 -12.10 -4.62
N VAL A 86 6.85 -12.00 -4.80
CA VAL A 86 6.04 -13.03 -5.49
C VAL A 86 6.51 -13.24 -6.93
N ALA A 87 6.82 -12.16 -7.65
CA ALA A 87 7.28 -12.24 -9.03
C ALA A 87 8.61 -13.01 -9.19
N LYS A 88 9.42 -13.04 -8.13
CA LYS A 88 10.73 -13.70 -8.09
C LYS A 88 10.66 -15.12 -7.51
N MET A 89 9.49 -15.57 -7.05
CA MET A 89 9.32 -16.94 -6.57
C MET A 89 9.36 -17.91 -7.74
N PRO A 90 10.00 -19.10 -7.57
CA PRO A 90 9.95 -20.15 -8.56
C PRO A 90 8.51 -20.58 -8.86
N THR A 91 8.20 -20.85 -10.12
CA THR A 91 6.91 -21.44 -10.51
C THR A 91 6.83 -22.93 -10.15
N LEU A 92 7.99 -23.54 -9.87
CA LEU A 92 8.11 -24.93 -9.46
C LEU A 92 7.33 -25.18 -8.16
N LEU A 93 6.65 -26.32 -8.06
CA LEU A 93 5.87 -26.72 -6.88
C LEU A 93 4.80 -25.69 -6.47
N ASN A 94 4.32 -24.88 -7.38
CA ASN A 94 3.33 -23.82 -7.13
C ASN A 94 3.78 -22.76 -6.11
N MET A 95 5.07 -22.60 -5.89
CA MET A 95 5.58 -21.66 -4.87
C MET A 95 5.10 -20.22 -5.13
N GLN A 96 5.16 -19.77 -6.39
CA GLN A 96 4.66 -18.44 -6.76
C GLN A 96 3.15 -18.30 -6.51
N ALA A 97 2.37 -19.31 -6.92
CA ALA A 97 0.92 -19.29 -6.72
C ALA A 97 0.55 -19.30 -5.23
N ASN A 98 1.25 -20.08 -4.41
CA ASN A 98 1.03 -20.12 -2.97
C ASN A 98 1.39 -18.78 -2.30
N ALA A 99 2.52 -18.18 -2.69
CA ALA A 99 2.90 -16.85 -2.19
C ALA A 99 1.85 -15.79 -2.58
N TRP A 100 1.35 -15.83 -3.81
CA TRP A 100 0.27 -14.96 -4.25
C TRP A 100 -1.00 -15.13 -3.42
N GLN A 101 -1.43 -16.37 -3.19
CA GLN A 101 -2.60 -16.66 -2.36
C GLN A 101 -2.42 -16.13 -0.93
N THR A 102 -1.22 -16.25 -0.35
CA THR A 102 -0.90 -15.70 0.98
C THR A 102 -1.09 -14.19 1.00
N VAL A 103 -0.58 -13.47 0.00
CA VAL A 103 -0.76 -12.01 -0.13
C VAL A 103 -2.24 -11.66 -0.20
N GLN A 104 -3.01 -12.34 -1.08
CA GLN A 104 -4.44 -12.07 -1.22
C GLN A 104 -5.21 -12.36 0.07
N GLN A 105 -4.85 -13.43 0.79
CA GLN A 105 -5.46 -13.75 2.07
C GLN A 105 -5.18 -12.65 3.13
N MET A 106 -3.97 -12.12 3.17
CA MET A 106 -3.63 -11.02 4.10
C MET A 106 -4.40 -9.74 3.76
N LEU A 107 -4.52 -9.39 2.48
CA LEU A 107 -5.35 -8.25 2.04
C LEU A 107 -6.83 -8.43 2.40
N TYR A 108 -7.35 -9.65 2.22
CA TYR A 108 -8.72 -9.98 2.61
C TYR A 108 -8.94 -9.82 4.12
N GLN A 109 -8.04 -10.37 4.94
CA GLN A 109 -8.09 -10.23 6.40
C GLN A 109 -7.99 -8.78 6.84
N ALA A 110 -7.14 -7.98 6.20
CA ALA A 110 -7.07 -6.55 6.47
C ALA A 110 -8.39 -5.84 6.17
N LYS A 111 -9.04 -6.15 5.04
CA LYS A 111 -10.38 -5.59 4.71
C LYS A 111 -11.43 -5.99 5.74
N GLN A 112 -11.41 -7.24 6.20
CA GLN A 112 -12.30 -7.68 7.30
C GLN A 112 -12.04 -6.89 8.58
N LEU A 113 -10.77 -6.73 8.98
CA LEU A 113 -10.40 -5.94 10.14
C LEU A 113 -10.91 -4.49 10.03
N PHE A 114 -10.75 -3.84 8.87
CA PHE A 114 -11.31 -2.50 8.67
C PHE A 114 -12.83 -2.46 8.89
N THR A 115 -13.55 -3.46 8.38
CA THR A 115 -15.01 -3.56 8.58
C THR A 115 -15.37 -3.74 10.06
N GLU A 116 -14.69 -4.64 10.76
CA GLU A 116 -14.88 -4.88 12.20
C GLU A 116 -14.63 -3.63 13.04
N MET A 117 -13.68 -2.80 12.61
CA MET A 117 -13.34 -1.55 13.28
C MET A 117 -14.22 -0.36 12.86
N GLY A 118 -15.25 -0.59 12.05
CA GLY A 118 -16.26 0.40 11.66
C GLY A 118 -15.89 1.24 10.43
N TYR A 119 -14.84 0.87 9.71
CA TYR A 119 -14.53 1.49 8.41
C TYR A 119 -15.35 0.82 7.30
N LYS A 120 -15.53 1.55 6.20
CA LYS A 120 -16.17 1.05 4.97
C LYS A 120 -15.08 0.77 3.93
N PRO A 121 -14.65 -0.48 3.72
CA PRO A 121 -13.54 -0.80 2.83
C PRO A 121 -13.69 -0.27 1.40
N GLU A 122 -14.93 -0.16 0.92
CA GLU A 122 -15.25 0.39 -0.40
C GLU A 122 -14.94 1.89 -0.52
N THR A 123 -14.77 2.60 0.59
CA THR A 123 -14.40 4.03 0.62
C THR A 123 -12.90 4.24 0.84
N LEU A 124 -12.15 3.15 1.06
CA LEU A 124 -10.73 3.18 1.32
C LEU A 124 -9.95 2.88 0.04
N THR A 125 -8.77 3.48 -0.08
CA THR A 125 -7.78 3.05 -1.05
C THR A 125 -7.08 1.80 -0.53
N ILE A 126 -7.26 0.68 -1.20
CA ILE A 126 -6.50 -0.55 -0.95
C ILE A 126 -5.51 -0.69 -2.09
N ASN A 127 -4.33 -0.10 -1.90
CA ASN A 127 -3.28 -0.10 -2.90
C ASN A 127 -2.42 -1.36 -2.76
N SER A 128 -2.11 -2.01 -3.86
CA SER A 128 -1.16 -3.11 -3.93
C SER A 128 -0.53 -3.17 -5.32
N GLY A 129 0.26 -4.18 -5.57
CA GLY A 129 0.87 -4.36 -6.86
C GLY A 129 2.08 -3.47 -7.10
N GLY A 130 2.73 -3.80 -8.16
CA GLY A 130 3.86 -3.07 -8.71
C GLY A 130 4.12 -3.54 -10.12
N SER A 131 5.12 -2.97 -10.75
CA SER A 131 5.48 -3.29 -12.13
C SER A 131 5.75 -4.77 -12.39
N GLN A 132 6.10 -5.55 -11.37
CA GLN A 132 6.42 -6.97 -11.49
C GLN A 132 5.21 -7.89 -11.27
N THR A 133 4.12 -7.38 -10.67
CA THR A 133 2.99 -8.21 -10.20
C THR A 133 1.63 -7.72 -10.69
N TYR A 134 1.53 -6.58 -11.36
CA TYR A 134 0.26 -5.98 -11.74
C TYR A 134 -0.64 -6.92 -12.58
N THR A 135 -0.04 -7.78 -13.44
CA THR A 135 -0.77 -8.76 -14.26
C THR A 135 -1.47 -9.82 -13.42
N MET A 136 -0.92 -10.17 -12.25
CA MET A 136 -1.53 -11.12 -11.33
C MET A 136 -2.81 -10.55 -10.71
N HIS A 137 -2.85 -9.24 -10.47
CA HIS A 137 -4.04 -8.55 -9.96
C HIS A 137 -5.20 -8.52 -10.95
N ALA A 138 -4.93 -8.62 -12.25
CA ALA A 138 -5.98 -8.68 -13.27
C ALA A 138 -6.82 -9.97 -13.19
N GLN A 139 -6.28 -11.04 -12.61
CA GLN A 139 -6.97 -12.33 -12.45
C GLN A 139 -7.77 -12.38 -11.15
N GLN A 140 -7.17 -11.95 -10.07
CA GLN A 140 -7.80 -11.90 -8.74
C GLN A 140 -7.11 -10.83 -7.89
N SER A 141 -7.89 -9.92 -7.31
CA SER A 141 -7.35 -8.89 -6.43
C SER A 141 -8.34 -8.47 -5.36
N TYR A 142 -7.85 -8.31 -4.14
CA TYR A 142 -8.54 -7.57 -3.07
C TYR A 142 -8.14 -6.10 -3.01
N ALA A 143 -7.13 -5.68 -3.79
CA ALA A 143 -6.80 -4.28 -4.00
C ALA A 143 -7.81 -3.62 -4.95
N ASN A 144 -8.00 -2.32 -4.79
CA ASN A 144 -8.81 -1.47 -5.69
C ASN A 144 -7.97 -0.39 -6.40
N GLU A 145 -6.67 -0.35 -6.09
CA GLU A 145 -5.69 0.52 -6.73
C GLU A 145 -4.37 -0.23 -6.93
N ILE A 146 -3.78 -0.09 -8.10
CA ILE A 146 -2.50 -0.72 -8.45
C ILE A 146 -1.51 0.37 -8.84
N SER A 147 -0.30 0.32 -8.24
CA SER A 147 0.77 1.27 -8.55
C SER A 147 1.79 0.63 -9.48
N ILE A 148 1.92 1.15 -10.70
CA ILE A 148 2.91 0.71 -11.68
C ILE A 148 3.74 1.90 -12.16
N GLY A 149 4.98 1.63 -12.52
CA GLY A 149 5.90 2.66 -13.04
C GLY A 149 6.90 2.04 -14.00
N THR A 150 7.88 1.32 -13.51
CA THR A 150 8.99 0.73 -14.27
C THR A 150 8.54 -0.21 -15.40
N ALA A 151 7.35 -0.82 -15.29
CA ALA A 151 6.77 -1.64 -16.35
C ALA A 151 6.60 -0.89 -17.67
N PHE A 152 6.45 0.43 -17.65
CA PHE A 152 6.34 1.22 -18.88
C PHE A 152 7.60 1.13 -19.76
N VAL A 153 8.77 0.91 -19.17
CA VAL A 153 10.06 0.85 -19.88
C VAL A 153 10.67 -0.55 -19.90
N GLN A 154 10.12 -1.49 -19.17
CA GLN A 154 10.55 -2.90 -19.06
C GLN A 154 12.08 -3.06 -19.06
N PRO A 155 12.77 -2.70 -17.97
CA PRO A 155 14.20 -2.93 -17.85
C PRO A 155 14.52 -4.44 -17.91
N SER A 156 15.75 -4.81 -18.24
CA SER A 156 16.19 -6.21 -18.39
C SER A 156 15.93 -7.09 -17.16
N ASP A 157 15.90 -6.49 -15.97
CA ASP A 157 15.56 -7.19 -14.72
C ASP A 157 14.09 -7.66 -14.67
N PHE A 158 13.27 -7.27 -15.65
CA PHE A 158 11.85 -7.58 -15.74
C PHE A 158 11.52 -8.70 -16.75
N ASP A 159 12.50 -9.49 -17.13
CA ASP A 159 12.29 -10.75 -17.84
C ASP A 159 11.75 -11.81 -16.86
N LEU A 160 10.52 -11.59 -16.41
CA LEU A 160 9.85 -12.37 -15.38
C LEU A 160 8.66 -13.14 -15.98
N PRO A 161 8.37 -14.36 -15.48
CA PRO A 161 7.20 -15.12 -15.92
C PRO A 161 5.88 -14.36 -15.76
N THR A 162 5.76 -13.52 -14.74
CA THR A 162 4.59 -12.65 -14.49
C THR A 162 4.38 -11.60 -15.58
N LEU A 163 5.40 -11.29 -16.38
CA LEU A 163 5.40 -10.29 -17.43
C LEU A 163 5.58 -10.87 -18.84
N SER A 164 5.42 -12.20 -19.00
CA SER A 164 5.65 -12.88 -20.28
C SER A 164 4.81 -12.37 -21.46
N GLN A 165 3.68 -11.74 -21.20
CA GLN A 165 2.81 -11.11 -22.21
C GLN A 165 2.83 -9.57 -22.15
N HIS A 166 3.68 -9.00 -21.31
CA HIS A 166 3.80 -7.57 -21.19
C HIS A 166 4.48 -6.98 -22.40
N GLN A 167 3.97 -5.84 -22.89
CA GLN A 167 4.60 -5.05 -23.91
C GLN A 167 4.86 -3.64 -23.34
N PRO A 168 6.12 -3.20 -23.26
CA PRO A 168 6.44 -1.88 -22.76
C PRO A 168 5.92 -0.78 -23.69
N ALA A 169 5.67 0.39 -23.12
CA ALA A 169 5.44 1.58 -23.93
C ALA A 169 6.73 1.98 -24.64
N SER A 170 6.63 2.38 -25.90
CA SER A 170 7.77 2.93 -26.64
C SER A 170 7.91 4.42 -26.33
N PHE A 171 9.09 4.83 -25.88
CA PHE A 171 9.45 6.23 -25.73
C PHE A 171 10.43 6.61 -26.85
N ILE A 172 10.12 7.69 -27.56
CA ILE A 172 11.04 8.35 -28.50
C ILE A 172 11.55 9.59 -27.76
N ALA A 173 12.83 9.59 -27.43
CA ALA A 173 13.49 10.73 -26.80
C ALA A 173 14.14 11.63 -27.90
#